data_ac5992e70eafc375e710c46c4ef49cd4
#
_entry.id   ac5992e70eafc375e710c46c4ef49cd4
#
_cell.length_a   1.000
_cell.length_b   1.000
_cell.length_c   1.000
_cell.angle_alpha   90.00
_cell.angle_beta   90.00
_cell.angle_gamma   90.00
#
_symmetry.space_group_name_H-M   'P 1'
#
loop_
_entity.id
_entity.type
_entity.pdbx_description
1 polymer ?
#
loop_
_entity_poly.entity_id
_entity_poly.type
_entity_poly.pdbx_seq_one_letter_code
_entity_poly.pdbx_strand_id
1 'polypeptide(L)'
;MRTEGKVPSIRKIAGTLNVDAMAIYHYFSNKNALLEAVTVSLVEEIYKPLGENPWQEELKLLCKSYLKLLKDHAGLLKTMLAMTSEGPAAVFTQRFHVALAPLNAKETQLKNALDFLADYLHGFALAMNCNPKDEHLCVDFVDGPLAFYIRTLSLEASR
;
A
#
# COMPACT_ATOMS: atom_id res chain seq x y z
N MET A 1 9.58 1.60 12.55
CA MET A 1 10.13 2.04 11.25
C MET A 1 10.17 3.57 11.10
N ARG A 2 9.77 4.33 12.13
CA ARG A 2 9.62 5.81 12.04
C ARG A 2 10.91 6.65 12.11
N THR A 3 12.06 6.11 12.41
CA THR A 3 13.19 6.97 12.81
C THR A 3 14.44 6.98 11.92
N GLU A 4 14.66 6.10 10.96
CA GLU A 4 15.90 6.13 10.15
C GLU A 4 15.83 5.45 8.77
N GLY A 5 14.68 5.00 8.31
CA GLY A 5 14.57 4.30 7.02
C GLY A 5 15.36 2.97 6.91
N LYS A 6 16.04 2.56 7.97
CA LYS A 6 16.79 1.29 8.03
C LYS A 6 16.03 0.26 8.87
N VAL A 7 15.84 -0.91 8.28
CA VAL A 7 15.26 -2.05 8.98
C VAL A 7 16.18 -2.53 10.09
N PRO A 8 15.76 -2.52 11.36
CA PRO A 8 16.58 -2.93 12.49
C PRO A 8 16.98 -4.42 12.39
N SER A 9 18.05 -4.82 13.07
CA SER A 9 18.41 -6.22 13.19
C SER A 9 17.45 -6.95 14.15
N ILE A 10 17.29 -8.28 13.99
CA ILE A 10 16.46 -9.09 14.91
C ILE A 10 16.93 -8.94 16.36
N ARG A 11 18.24 -8.86 16.61
CA ARG A 11 18.78 -8.62 17.95
C ARG A 11 18.33 -7.28 18.54
N LYS A 12 18.29 -6.20 17.71
CA LYS A 12 17.82 -4.88 18.14
C LYS A 12 16.31 -4.92 18.45
N ILE A 13 15.52 -5.63 17.63
CA ILE A 13 14.08 -5.84 17.86
C ILE A 13 13.86 -6.61 19.17
N ALA A 14 14.55 -7.74 19.35
CA ALA A 14 14.46 -8.57 20.55
C ALA A 14 14.80 -7.78 21.83
N GLY A 15 15.88 -6.99 21.78
CA GLY A 15 16.25 -6.12 22.90
C GLY A 15 15.19 -5.04 23.20
N THR A 16 14.54 -4.47 22.19
CA THR A 16 13.45 -3.50 22.39
C THR A 16 12.20 -4.13 23.00
N LEU A 17 11.92 -5.39 22.64
CA LEU A 17 10.77 -6.17 23.15
C LEU A 17 11.08 -6.88 24.48
N ASN A 18 12.32 -6.81 24.95
CA ASN A 18 12.81 -7.52 26.13
C ASN A 18 12.58 -9.05 26.05
N VAL A 19 12.85 -9.62 24.88
CA VAL A 19 12.77 -11.06 24.62
C VAL A 19 14.09 -11.58 24.06
N ASP A 20 14.30 -12.92 24.13
CA ASP A 20 15.44 -13.55 23.46
C ASP A 20 15.26 -13.52 21.93
N ALA A 21 16.35 -13.29 21.18
CA ALA A 21 16.32 -13.34 19.72
C ALA A 21 15.87 -14.71 19.19
N MET A 22 16.14 -15.81 19.91
CA MET A 22 15.66 -17.15 19.56
C MET A 22 14.14 -17.26 19.65
N ALA A 23 13.49 -16.51 20.54
CA ALA A 23 12.04 -16.45 20.60
C ALA A 23 11.43 -15.90 19.29
N ILE A 24 12.08 -14.92 18.67
CA ILE A 24 11.64 -14.39 17.36
C ILE A 24 11.86 -15.43 16.27
N TYR A 25 13.00 -16.13 16.27
CA TYR A 25 13.29 -17.18 15.28
C TYR A 25 12.38 -18.41 15.41
N HIS A 26 11.75 -18.60 16.55
CA HIS A 26 10.74 -19.65 16.72
C HIS A 26 9.49 -19.41 15.84
N TYR A 27 9.12 -18.14 15.64
CA TYR A 27 7.95 -17.75 14.82
C TYR A 27 8.31 -17.39 13.37
N PHE A 28 9.52 -16.90 13.12
CA PHE A 28 9.95 -16.42 11.81
C PHE A 28 11.25 -17.07 11.42
N SER A 29 11.25 -17.82 10.32
CA SER A 29 12.42 -18.59 9.84
C SER A 29 13.66 -17.71 9.58
N ASN A 30 13.45 -16.45 9.23
CA ASN A 30 14.52 -15.49 8.95
C ASN A 30 13.99 -14.04 9.04
N LYS A 31 14.90 -13.07 8.85
CA LYS A 31 14.57 -11.64 8.88
C LYS A 31 13.56 -11.23 7.80
N ASN A 32 13.62 -11.84 6.62
CA ASN A 32 12.71 -11.50 5.52
C ASN A 32 11.28 -11.95 5.84
N ALA A 33 11.10 -13.15 6.41
CA ALA A 33 9.79 -13.63 6.86
C ALA A 33 9.17 -12.72 7.94
N LEU A 34 9.98 -12.22 8.88
CA LEU A 34 9.52 -11.24 9.86
C LEU A 34 9.11 -9.91 9.19
N LEU A 35 9.94 -9.43 8.26
CA LEU A 35 9.66 -8.19 7.53
C LEU A 35 8.39 -8.30 6.68
N GLU A 36 8.19 -9.42 6.03
CA GLU A 36 6.99 -9.71 5.25
C GLU A 36 5.76 -9.66 6.16
N ALA A 37 5.76 -10.39 7.27
CA ALA A 37 4.64 -10.41 8.21
C ALA A 37 4.31 -9.02 8.76
N VAL A 38 5.33 -8.23 9.14
CA VAL A 38 5.14 -6.84 9.61
C VAL A 38 4.61 -5.96 8.48
N THR A 39 5.10 -6.14 7.27
CA THR A 39 4.67 -5.32 6.12
C THR A 39 3.23 -5.64 5.73
N VAL A 40 2.85 -6.92 5.68
CA VAL A 40 1.47 -7.36 5.46
C VAL A 40 0.55 -6.78 6.53
N SER A 41 0.91 -6.92 7.81
CA SER A 41 0.11 -6.38 8.92
C SER A 41 -0.10 -4.87 8.81
N LEU A 42 0.93 -4.09 8.38
CA LEU A 42 0.78 -2.66 8.15
C LEU A 42 -0.14 -2.36 6.96
N VAL A 43 -0.02 -3.12 5.87
CA VAL A 43 -0.88 -2.91 4.68
C VAL A 43 -2.33 -3.34 4.98
N GLU A 44 -2.55 -4.29 5.87
CA GLU A 44 -3.90 -4.65 6.34
C GLU A 44 -4.63 -3.53 7.10
N GLU A 45 -3.91 -2.50 7.58
CA GLU A 45 -4.52 -1.33 8.23
C GLU A 45 -5.15 -0.33 7.24
N ILE A 46 -4.88 -0.42 5.92
CA ILE A 46 -5.49 0.50 4.96
C ILE A 46 -7.00 0.28 4.86
N TYR A 47 -7.71 1.24 4.25
CA TYR A 47 -9.16 1.17 4.06
C TYR A 47 -9.59 -0.15 3.41
N LYS A 48 -10.64 -0.76 3.98
CA LYS A 48 -11.25 -1.99 3.47
C LYS A 48 -12.59 -1.67 2.81
N PRO A 49 -12.68 -1.73 1.48
CA PRO A 49 -13.93 -1.53 0.77
C PRO A 49 -14.98 -2.54 1.21
N LEU A 50 -16.18 -2.05 1.53
CA LEU A 50 -17.32 -2.88 1.98
C LEU A 50 -18.48 -2.85 0.99
N GLY A 51 -18.41 -2.02 -0.06
CA GLY A 51 -19.49 -1.84 -1.02
C GLY A 51 -20.64 -0.97 -0.49
N GLU A 52 -20.43 -0.26 0.62
CA GLU A 52 -21.41 0.64 1.23
C GLU A 52 -21.49 1.99 0.51
N ASN A 53 -20.41 2.38 -0.16
CA ASN A 53 -20.30 3.61 -0.93
C ASN A 53 -20.28 3.30 -2.45
N PRO A 54 -20.52 4.31 -3.32
CA PRO A 54 -20.23 4.18 -4.74
C PRO A 54 -18.76 3.76 -4.95
N TRP A 55 -18.49 2.92 -5.96
CA TRP A 55 -17.14 2.39 -6.21
C TRP A 55 -16.06 3.46 -6.36
N GLN A 56 -16.45 4.63 -6.88
CA GLN A 56 -15.55 5.79 -7.03
C GLN A 56 -15.03 6.28 -5.66
N GLU A 57 -15.91 6.29 -4.68
CA GLU A 57 -15.56 6.71 -3.31
C GLU A 57 -14.77 5.61 -2.59
N GLU A 58 -15.18 4.35 -2.73
CA GLU A 58 -14.43 3.19 -2.21
C GLU A 58 -12.97 3.21 -2.71
N LEU A 59 -12.77 3.47 -4.00
CA LEU A 59 -11.45 3.55 -4.61
C LEU A 59 -10.63 4.73 -4.07
N LYS A 60 -11.25 5.91 -3.91
CA LYS A 60 -10.58 7.09 -3.34
C LYS A 60 -10.13 6.83 -1.90
N LEU A 61 -11.00 6.28 -1.06
CA LEU A 61 -10.69 5.94 0.33
C LEU A 61 -9.54 4.94 0.40
N LEU A 62 -9.56 3.92 -0.46
CA LEU A 62 -8.49 2.93 -0.56
C LEU A 62 -7.15 3.60 -0.91
N CYS A 63 -7.11 4.41 -1.97
CA CYS A 63 -5.88 5.08 -2.42
C CYS A 63 -5.33 6.05 -1.37
N LYS A 64 -6.20 6.88 -0.76
CA LYS A 64 -5.79 7.83 0.27
C LYS A 64 -5.25 7.14 1.51
N SER A 65 -5.89 6.07 1.98
CA SER A 65 -5.41 5.31 3.13
C SER A 65 -4.08 4.64 2.85
N TYR A 66 -3.88 4.12 1.64
CA TYR A 66 -2.61 3.53 1.22
C TYR A 66 -1.48 4.58 1.14
N LEU A 67 -1.74 5.74 0.53
CA LEU A 67 -0.78 6.84 0.49
C LEU A 67 -0.44 7.35 1.90
N LYS A 68 -1.43 7.44 2.79
CA LYS A 68 -1.20 7.80 4.19
C LYS A 68 -0.27 6.81 4.88
N LEU A 69 -0.51 5.50 4.70
CA LEU A 69 0.36 4.46 5.23
C LEU A 69 1.80 4.62 4.72
N LEU A 70 2.00 4.81 3.41
CA LEU A 70 3.33 4.98 2.80
C LEU A 70 4.02 6.27 3.27
N LYS A 71 3.27 7.34 3.52
CA LYS A 71 3.79 8.59 4.10
C LYS A 71 4.23 8.40 5.54
N ASP A 72 3.39 7.78 6.36
CA ASP A 72 3.66 7.57 7.78
C ASP A 72 4.82 6.57 8.02
N HIS A 73 5.12 5.74 7.03
CA HIS A 73 6.17 4.71 7.03
C HIS A 73 7.12 4.84 5.84
N ALA A 74 7.91 5.93 5.79
CA ALA A 74 8.74 6.30 4.63
C ALA A 74 9.67 5.19 4.07
N GLY A 75 10.04 4.18 4.85
CA GLY A 75 10.84 3.03 4.40
C GLY A 75 10.02 1.85 3.85
N LEU A 76 8.69 1.89 4.02
CA LEU A 76 7.82 0.75 3.73
C LEU A 76 7.81 0.41 2.24
N LEU A 77 7.59 1.40 1.38
CA LEU A 77 7.56 1.20 -0.07
C LEU A 77 8.85 0.54 -0.59
N LYS A 78 10.02 1.05 -0.18
CA LYS A 78 11.30 0.44 -0.57
C LYS A 78 11.42 -1.01 -0.11
N THR A 79 10.92 -1.30 1.09
CA THR A 79 10.92 -2.65 1.65
C THR A 79 9.99 -3.57 0.84
N MET A 80 8.80 -3.12 0.50
CA MET A 80 7.83 -3.86 -0.32
C MET A 80 8.39 -4.18 -1.71
N LEU A 81 8.96 -3.19 -2.39
CA LEU A 81 9.52 -3.34 -3.74
C LEU A 81 10.77 -4.25 -3.77
N ALA A 82 11.45 -4.43 -2.65
CA ALA A 82 12.60 -5.33 -2.52
C ALA A 82 12.21 -6.77 -2.11
N MET A 83 10.93 -7.02 -1.81
CA MET A 83 10.44 -8.35 -1.47
C MET A 83 10.22 -9.19 -2.72
N THR A 84 10.47 -10.48 -2.62
CA THR A 84 10.13 -11.47 -3.65
C THR A 84 8.73 -12.05 -3.46
N SER A 85 8.09 -11.79 -2.32
CA SER A 85 6.74 -12.24 -2.02
C SER A 85 5.70 -11.20 -2.43
N GLU A 86 4.55 -11.67 -2.87
CA GLU A 86 3.41 -10.84 -3.28
C GLU A 86 2.49 -10.47 -2.09
N GLY A 87 2.79 -10.92 -0.87
CA GLY A 87 1.91 -10.78 0.29
C GLY A 87 1.36 -9.37 0.52
N PRO A 88 2.21 -8.33 0.61
CA PRO A 88 1.72 -6.95 0.80
C PRO A 88 0.95 -6.41 -0.42
N ALA A 89 1.37 -6.74 -1.64
CA ALA A 89 0.69 -6.33 -2.87
C ALA A 89 -0.67 -7.01 -2.99
N ALA A 90 -0.78 -8.28 -2.58
CA ALA A 90 -2.03 -9.04 -2.63
C ALA A 90 -3.15 -8.38 -1.81
N VAL A 91 -2.84 -7.76 -0.67
CA VAL A 91 -3.84 -7.05 0.16
C VAL A 91 -4.42 -5.87 -0.60
N PHE A 92 -3.59 -5.02 -1.21
CA PHE A 92 -4.07 -3.88 -1.99
C PHE A 92 -4.85 -4.35 -3.23
N THR A 93 -4.33 -5.35 -3.95
CA THR A 93 -4.96 -5.93 -5.14
C THR A 93 -6.35 -6.47 -4.80
N GLN A 94 -6.49 -7.25 -3.74
CA GLN A 94 -7.79 -7.78 -3.32
C GLN A 94 -8.79 -6.66 -3.03
N ARG A 95 -8.37 -5.61 -2.30
CA ARG A 95 -9.23 -4.47 -1.96
C ARG A 95 -9.61 -3.65 -3.19
N PHE A 96 -8.68 -3.49 -4.13
CA PHE A 96 -8.94 -2.86 -5.42
C PHE A 96 -10.03 -3.61 -6.20
N HIS A 97 -9.94 -4.94 -6.29
CA HIS A 97 -10.96 -5.76 -6.95
C HIS A 97 -12.33 -5.65 -6.27
N VAL A 98 -12.36 -5.61 -4.92
CA VAL A 98 -13.61 -5.41 -4.18
C VAL A 98 -14.22 -4.03 -4.48
N ALA A 99 -13.42 -2.97 -4.48
CA ALA A 99 -13.87 -1.62 -4.76
C ALA A 99 -14.45 -1.49 -6.18
N LEU A 100 -13.83 -2.14 -7.17
CA LEU A 100 -14.22 -2.06 -8.58
C LEU A 100 -15.20 -3.15 -9.04
N ALA A 101 -15.61 -4.06 -8.16
CA ALA A 101 -16.56 -5.13 -8.50
C ALA A 101 -17.83 -4.63 -9.21
N PRO A 102 -18.44 -3.46 -8.85
CA PRO A 102 -19.62 -2.96 -9.54
C PRO A 102 -19.42 -2.59 -11.00
N LEU A 103 -18.16 -2.42 -11.47
CA LEU A 103 -17.89 -2.09 -12.88
C LEU A 103 -18.07 -3.28 -13.82
N ASN A 104 -18.06 -4.52 -13.32
CA ASN A 104 -18.07 -5.75 -14.12
C ASN A 104 -17.04 -5.73 -15.28
N ALA A 105 -15.90 -5.07 -15.07
CA ALA A 105 -14.85 -4.91 -16.07
C ALA A 105 -14.12 -6.24 -16.33
N LYS A 106 -13.57 -6.40 -17.53
CA LYS A 106 -12.79 -7.58 -17.89
C LYS A 106 -11.52 -7.66 -17.04
N GLU A 107 -11.06 -8.87 -16.75
CA GLU A 107 -9.84 -9.12 -15.95
C GLU A 107 -8.62 -8.36 -16.50
N THR A 108 -8.45 -8.33 -17.81
CA THR A 108 -7.36 -7.59 -18.47
C THR A 108 -7.45 -6.08 -18.26
N GLN A 109 -8.67 -5.53 -18.22
CA GLN A 109 -8.88 -4.11 -17.94
C GLN A 109 -8.56 -3.79 -16.47
N LEU A 110 -9.03 -4.63 -15.54
CA LEU A 110 -8.73 -4.48 -14.12
C LEU A 110 -7.24 -4.59 -13.84
N LYS A 111 -6.54 -5.55 -14.49
CA LYS A 111 -5.09 -5.69 -14.36
C LYS A 111 -4.36 -4.42 -14.83
N ASN A 112 -4.64 -3.94 -16.04
CA ASN A 112 -3.99 -2.74 -16.57
C ASN A 112 -4.29 -1.51 -15.72
N ALA A 113 -5.52 -1.41 -15.22
CA ALA A 113 -5.93 -0.33 -14.32
C ALA A 113 -5.17 -0.39 -12.99
N LEU A 114 -5.03 -1.57 -12.41
CA LEU A 114 -4.28 -1.77 -11.17
C LEU A 114 -2.80 -1.42 -11.34
N ASP A 115 -2.15 -1.94 -12.39
CA ASP A 115 -0.74 -1.69 -12.68
C ASP A 115 -0.47 -0.19 -12.81
N PHE A 116 -1.26 0.52 -13.61
CA PHE A 116 -1.14 1.97 -13.76
C PHE A 116 -1.34 2.73 -12.45
N LEU A 117 -2.37 2.37 -11.68
CA LEU A 117 -2.67 3.02 -10.41
C LEU A 117 -1.58 2.79 -9.37
N ALA A 118 -1.08 1.56 -9.26
CA ALA A 118 -0.02 1.21 -8.33
C ALA A 118 1.26 2.01 -8.62
N ASP A 119 1.69 2.08 -9.88
CA ASP A 119 2.87 2.85 -10.28
C ASP A 119 2.70 4.34 -9.96
N TYR A 120 1.51 4.91 -10.23
CA TYR A 120 1.20 6.29 -9.89
C TYR A 120 1.27 6.54 -8.39
N LEU A 121 0.62 5.70 -7.57
CA LEU A 121 0.62 5.84 -6.11
C LEU A 121 2.01 5.67 -5.51
N HIS A 122 2.81 4.72 -6.02
CA HIS A 122 4.19 4.51 -5.58
C HIS A 122 5.08 5.70 -5.93
N GLY A 123 4.99 6.23 -7.15
CA GLY A 123 5.71 7.43 -7.57
C GLY A 123 5.34 8.64 -6.72
N PHE A 124 4.05 8.83 -6.45
CA PHE A 124 3.56 9.92 -5.61
C PHE A 124 4.02 9.79 -4.14
N ALA A 125 3.95 8.58 -3.57
CA ALA A 125 4.45 8.29 -2.23
C ALA A 125 5.97 8.55 -2.10
N LEU A 126 6.73 8.18 -3.14
CA LEU A 126 8.16 8.45 -3.20
C LEU A 126 8.44 9.96 -3.21
N ALA A 127 7.70 10.73 -4.04
CA ALA A 127 7.82 12.19 -4.08
C ALA A 127 7.54 12.83 -2.72
N MET A 128 6.45 12.43 -2.03
CA MET A 128 6.13 12.90 -0.68
C MET A 128 7.25 12.60 0.32
N ASN A 129 7.83 11.39 0.27
CA ASN A 129 8.85 10.95 1.21
C ASN A 129 10.22 11.62 0.95
N CYS A 130 10.53 11.96 -0.31
CA CYS A 130 11.74 12.70 -0.67
C CYS A 130 11.62 14.20 -0.35
N ASN A 131 10.41 14.74 -0.30
CA ASN A 131 10.16 16.17 -0.09
C ASN A 131 9.20 16.40 1.10
N PRO A 132 9.56 16.00 2.32
CA PRO A 132 8.63 16.01 3.47
C PRO A 132 8.20 17.41 3.93
N LYS A 133 8.85 18.46 3.43
CA LYS A 133 8.54 19.87 3.75
C LYS A 133 7.70 20.55 2.66
N ASP A 134 7.45 19.87 1.55
CA ASP A 134 6.63 20.42 0.47
C ASP A 134 5.14 20.24 0.82
N GLU A 135 4.49 21.34 1.18
CA GLU A 135 3.08 21.37 1.54
C GLU A 135 2.16 21.01 0.35
N HIS A 136 2.66 21.15 -0.88
CA HIS A 136 1.94 20.78 -2.10
C HIS A 136 1.96 19.26 -2.35
N LEU A 137 2.85 18.51 -1.69
CA LEU A 137 2.91 17.05 -1.76
C LEU A 137 2.21 16.41 -0.56
N CYS A 138 0.91 16.62 -0.45
CA CYS A 138 0.08 15.98 0.57
C CYS A 138 -0.88 14.94 -0.03
N VAL A 139 -1.45 14.09 0.83
CA VAL A 139 -2.34 13.00 0.38
C VAL A 139 -3.54 13.51 -0.42
N ASP A 140 -4.04 14.72 -0.12
CA ASP A 140 -5.22 15.28 -0.80
C ASP A 140 -4.94 15.73 -2.25
N PHE A 141 -3.68 15.94 -2.62
CA PHE A 141 -3.29 16.24 -4.00
C PHE A 141 -3.60 15.11 -4.98
N VAL A 142 -3.82 13.90 -4.46
CA VAL A 142 -4.21 12.75 -5.30
C VAL A 142 -5.64 12.88 -5.85
N ASP A 143 -6.50 13.76 -5.29
CA ASP A 143 -7.91 13.86 -5.65
C ASP A 143 -8.13 14.21 -7.13
N GLY A 144 -7.37 15.16 -7.67
CA GLY A 144 -7.45 15.55 -9.09
C GLY A 144 -7.08 14.42 -10.04
N PRO A 145 -5.88 13.84 -9.95
CA PRO A 145 -5.47 12.66 -10.72
C PRO A 145 -6.40 11.45 -10.55
N LEU A 146 -6.89 11.16 -9.34
CA LEU A 146 -7.86 10.09 -9.12
C LEU A 146 -9.20 10.38 -9.79
N ALA A 147 -9.68 11.62 -9.79
CA ALA A 147 -10.90 11.98 -10.50
C ALA A 147 -10.76 11.77 -12.02
N PHE A 148 -9.59 12.07 -12.58
CA PHE A 148 -9.27 11.79 -13.98
C PHE A 148 -9.24 10.27 -14.25
N TYR A 149 -8.54 9.51 -13.44
CA TYR A 149 -8.45 8.05 -13.53
C TYR A 149 -9.82 7.37 -13.43
N ILE A 150 -10.65 7.77 -12.47
CA ILE A 150 -12.03 7.26 -12.27
C ILE A 150 -12.90 7.49 -13.50
N ARG A 151 -12.81 8.68 -14.12
CA ARG A 151 -13.55 8.97 -15.38
C ARG A 151 -13.10 8.05 -16.50
N THR A 152 -11.80 7.80 -16.63
CA THR A 152 -11.27 6.88 -17.64
C THR A 152 -11.79 5.46 -17.43
N LEU A 153 -11.77 4.95 -16.20
CA LEU A 153 -12.33 3.64 -15.87
C LEU A 153 -13.83 3.53 -16.20
N SER A 154 -14.61 4.56 -15.89
CA SER A 154 -16.04 4.59 -16.21
C SER A 154 -16.32 4.48 -17.71
N LEU A 155 -15.49 5.13 -18.55
CA LEU A 155 -15.61 5.07 -20.01
C LEU A 155 -15.19 3.70 -20.56
N GLU A 156 -14.14 3.12 -20.03
CA GLU A 156 -13.64 1.80 -20.47
C GLU A 156 -14.59 0.66 -20.08
N ALA A 157 -15.21 0.72 -18.90
CA ALA A 157 -16.19 -0.26 -18.45
C ALA A 157 -17.52 -0.22 -19.22
N SER A 158 -17.79 0.90 -19.92
CA SER A 158 -19.01 1.07 -20.74
C SER A 158 -18.87 0.55 -22.18
N ARG A 159 -17.69 0.01 -22.54
CA ARG A 159 -17.38 -0.57 -23.86
C ARG A 159 -17.38 -2.09 -23.82
#